data_50285b48a69a962dc961f42dc0bcec85
#
_entry.id   50285b48a69a962dc961f42dc0bcec85
#
_cell.length_a   1.000
_cell.length_b   1.000
_cell.length_c   1.000
_cell.angle_alpha   90.00
_cell.angle_beta   90.00
_cell.angle_gamma   90.00
#
_symmetry.space_group_name_H-M   'P 1'
#
loop_
_entity.id
_entity.type
_entity.pdbx_description
1 polymer ?
#
loop_
_entity_poly.entity_id
_entity_poly.type
_entity_poly.pdbx_seq_one_letter_code
_entity_poly.pdbx_strand_id
1 'polypeptide(L)'
;MAVGQGGQAYLGELPGSATFPLPGVDATVVDAEGNETLPGQTGFLIIRKPWSGMLIDIYGDPQRYKESYWSRFPGSYYTGDFAVRDEDGYFWLLGRADEVLKVAGHRIGTAELEDAAVSHPAVAEAAVVGKLDAVKGESIILFVTLKTGVSPSSGLKDELVRHLRRVIGPIATPDEVYFLESLPKTRSGKTMRRVLKAVASGQGFGDLTTLEDEASVEEMKKAYESLKRASGTAKDN
;
A
#
# COMPACT_ATOMS: atom_id res chain seq x y z
N MET A 1 3.98 11.65 9.46
CA MET A 1 3.73 10.46 10.29
C MET A 1 4.20 10.75 11.69
N ALA A 2 3.31 10.67 12.71
CA ALA A 2 3.63 11.03 14.10
C ALA A 2 4.09 9.83 14.94
N VAL A 3 4.38 8.70 14.29
CA VAL A 3 5.03 7.54 14.89
C VAL A 3 6.51 7.66 14.58
N GLY A 4 7.35 7.68 15.60
CA GLY A 4 8.76 7.98 15.46
C GLY A 4 9.48 6.99 14.54
N GLN A 5 10.09 7.51 13.50
CA GLN A 5 11.20 6.79 12.89
C GLN A 5 12.43 7.10 13.70
N GLY A 6 12.89 6.11 14.34
CA GLY A 6 14.21 5.89 14.87
C GLY A 6 15.03 7.04 15.42
N GLY A 7 16.01 6.69 16.13
CA GLY A 7 17.15 7.53 16.35
C GLY A 7 17.20 8.19 17.69
N GLN A 8 16.68 7.56 18.72
CA GLN A 8 17.19 7.84 20.06
C GLN A 8 17.56 6.53 20.75
N ALA A 9 18.79 6.42 21.13
CA ALA A 9 19.46 5.25 21.72
C ALA A 9 18.89 4.77 23.08
N TYR A 10 17.66 5.09 23.39
CA TYR A 10 16.98 4.73 24.64
C TYR A 10 15.80 3.78 24.48
N LEU A 11 15.32 3.57 23.26
CA LEU A 11 14.22 2.64 22.98
C LEU A 11 14.77 1.66 21.96
N GLY A 12 14.93 0.40 22.33
CA GLY A 12 15.51 -0.63 21.48
C GLY A 12 14.95 -0.57 20.07
N GLU A 13 15.81 -0.42 19.07
CA GLU A 13 15.41 -0.43 17.66
C GLU A 13 15.05 -1.85 17.27
N LEU A 14 13.79 -2.07 16.86
CA LEU A 14 13.38 -3.30 16.20
C LEU A 14 13.28 -3.01 14.70
N PRO A 15 14.12 -3.66 13.86
CA PRO A 15 14.07 -3.47 12.41
C PRO A 15 12.67 -3.73 11.86
N GLY A 16 12.16 -2.79 11.05
CA GLY A 16 10.81 -2.85 10.48
C GLY A 16 9.70 -2.27 11.36
N SER A 17 9.94 -2.05 12.66
CA SER A 17 8.99 -1.39 13.55
C SER A 17 9.05 0.13 13.41
N ALA A 18 7.90 0.79 13.57
CA ALA A 18 7.82 2.24 13.79
C ALA A 18 8.12 2.66 15.24
N THR A 19 8.50 1.70 16.08
CA THR A 19 8.78 1.87 17.51
C THR A 19 7.59 2.39 18.31
N PHE A 20 7.81 3.34 19.21
CA PHE A 20 6.79 3.93 20.07
C PHE A 20 6.35 5.31 19.57
N PRO A 21 5.14 5.77 19.92
CA PRO A 21 4.74 7.15 19.64
C PRO A 21 5.71 8.15 20.26
N LEU A 22 5.94 9.26 19.56
CA LEU A 22 6.71 10.37 20.13
C LEU A 22 6.02 10.93 21.38
N PRO A 23 6.77 11.49 22.35
CA PRO A 23 6.19 12.16 23.50
C PRO A 23 5.14 13.20 23.11
N GLY A 24 3.95 13.11 23.70
CA GLY A 24 2.81 13.95 23.37
C GLY A 24 1.91 13.47 22.22
N VAL A 25 2.23 12.34 21.58
CA VAL A 25 1.39 11.69 20.57
C VAL A 25 0.67 10.50 21.21
N ASP A 26 -0.65 10.54 21.28
CA ASP A 26 -1.52 9.48 21.84
C ASP A 26 -2.02 8.57 20.70
N ALA A 27 -1.13 7.74 20.18
CA ALA A 27 -1.45 6.80 19.10
C ALA A 27 -1.97 5.47 19.63
N THR A 28 -2.93 4.87 18.94
CA THR A 28 -3.43 3.52 19.20
C THR A 28 -3.93 2.84 17.94
N VAL A 29 -4.18 1.54 18.02
CA VAL A 29 -4.77 0.73 16.95
C VAL A 29 -6.18 0.35 17.33
N VAL A 30 -7.16 0.57 16.42
CA VAL A 30 -8.58 0.31 16.66
C VAL A 30 -9.20 -0.55 15.57
N ASP A 31 -10.29 -1.26 15.92
CA ASP A 31 -11.13 -1.99 14.96
C ASP A 31 -11.96 -1.03 14.08
N ALA A 32 -12.87 -1.58 13.26
CA ALA A 32 -13.73 -0.80 12.39
C ALA A 32 -14.78 0.03 13.16
N GLU A 33 -15.11 -0.38 14.36
CA GLU A 33 -16.06 0.23 15.29
C GLU A 33 -15.40 1.30 16.18
N GLY A 34 -14.06 1.39 16.16
CA GLY A 34 -13.28 2.36 16.94
C GLY A 34 -12.85 1.86 18.32
N ASN A 35 -13.06 0.58 18.64
CA ASN A 35 -12.58 -0.02 19.88
C ASN A 35 -11.07 -0.36 19.75
N GLU A 36 -10.33 -0.20 20.84
CA GLU A 36 -8.91 -0.56 20.86
C GLU A 36 -8.73 -2.07 20.64
N THR A 37 -7.83 -2.43 19.71
CA THR A 37 -7.51 -3.84 19.42
C THR A 37 -6.65 -4.45 20.52
N LEU A 38 -6.72 -5.77 20.66
CA LEU A 38 -5.77 -6.50 21.49
C LEU A 38 -4.38 -6.48 20.86
N PRO A 39 -3.31 -6.62 21.66
CA PRO A 39 -1.96 -6.76 21.11
C PRO A 39 -1.88 -7.88 20.07
N GLY A 40 -1.14 -7.63 18.99
CA GLY A 40 -1.01 -8.56 17.87
C GLY A 40 -2.16 -8.53 16.86
N GLN A 41 -3.24 -7.82 17.13
CA GLN A 41 -4.35 -7.68 16.18
C GLN A 41 -4.18 -6.47 15.28
N THR A 42 -4.46 -6.69 13.98
CA THR A 42 -4.44 -5.63 12.95
C THR A 42 -5.66 -4.71 13.08
N GLY A 43 -5.42 -3.41 13.00
CA GLY A 43 -6.48 -2.41 13.01
C GLY A 43 -6.05 -1.10 12.35
N PHE A 44 -6.89 -0.09 12.49
CA PHE A 44 -6.63 1.25 11.98
C PHE A 44 -5.79 2.03 12.98
N LEU A 45 -4.70 2.64 12.49
CA LEU A 45 -3.91 3.55 13.30
C LEU A 45 -4.63 4.88 13.43
N ILE A 46 -4.89 5.28 14.67
CA ILE A 46 -5.48 6.58 14.99
C ILE A 46 -4.62 7.32 16.01
N ILE A 47 -4.79 8.65 16.08
CA ILE A 47 -4.20 9.48 17.13
C ILE A 47 -5.36 10.14 17.88
N ARG A 48 -5.49 9.83 19.18
CA ARG A 48 -6.64 10.19 20.00
C ARG A 48 -6.75 11.68 20.30
N LYS A 49 -5.62 12.38 20.29
CA LYS A 49 -5.56 13.81 20.67
C LYS A 49 -4.73 14.61 19.68
N PRO A 50 -5.09 15.86 19.43
CA PRO A 50 -4.22 16.77 18.68
C PRO A 50 -2.82 16.85 19.29
N TRP A 51 -1.80 16.98 18.45
CA TRP A 51 -0.41 17.18 18.84
C TRP A 51 0.17 18.40 18.10
N SER A 52 1.27 18.97 18.61
CA SER A 52 1.83 20.23 18.11
C SER A 52 2.26 20.24 16.63
N GLY A 53 2.62 19.08 16.08
CA GLY A 53 3.02 18.91 14.67
C GLY A 53 1.89 18.45 13.76
N MET A 54 0.63 18.47 14.22
CA MET A 54 -0.51 18.01 13.45
C MET A 54 -0.86 18.97 12.31
N LEU A 55 -1.35 18.42 11.18
CA LEU A 55 -1.97 19.22 10.13
C LEU A 55 -3.15 20.02 10.69
N ILE A 56 -3.15 21.32 10.45
CA ILE A 56 -4.22 22.23 10.93
C ILE A 56 -5.40 22.21 9.98
N ASP A 57 -5.13 22.25 8.65
CA ASP A 57 -6.16 22.30 7.61
C ASP A 57 -5.57 21.95 6.24
N ILE A 58 -6.43 21.77 5.23
CA ILE A 58 -6.06 21.71 3.81
C ILE A 58 -6.37 23.07 3.20
N TYR A 59 -5.37 23.72 2.63
CA TYR A 59 -5.51 25.05 2.04
C TYR A 59 -6.61 25.06 0.97
N GLY A 60 -7.59 25.95 1.17
CA GLY A 60 -8.72 26.09 0.26
C GLY A 60 -9.79 25.00 0.36
N ASP A 61 -9.61 23.94 1.17
CA ASP A 61 -10.58 22.85 1.29
C ASP A 61 -10.69 22.28 2.73
N PRO A 62 -11.22 23.09 3.70
CA PRO A 62 -11.41 22.65 5.08
C PRO A 62 -12.36 21.44 5.21
N GLN A 63 -13.32 21.33 4.29
CA GLN A 63 -14.27 20.21 4.30
C GLN A 63 -13.57 18.87 4.03
N ARG A 64 -12.69 18.82 3.05
CA ARG A 64 -11.85 17.66 2.75
C ARG A 64 -10.98 17.26 3.93
N TYR A 65 -10.42 18.23 4.67
CA TYR A 65 -9.67 17.95 5.89
C TYR A 65 -10.50 17.18 6.91
N LYS A 66 -11.72 17.64 7.19
CA LYS A 66 -12.63 16.97 8.13
C LYS A 66 -13.02 15.58 7.63
N GLU A 67 -13.39 15.45 6.38
CA GLU A 67 -13.82 14.19 5.78
C GLU A 67 -12.68 13.15 5.77
N SER A 68 -11.48 13.57 5.40
CA SER A 68 -10.33 12.65 5.25
C SER A 68 -9.77 12.15 6.58
N TYR A 69 -9.76 13.02 7.61
CA TYR A 69 -9.00 12.75 8.83
C TYR A 69 -9.83 12.64 10.10
N TRP A 70 -11.09 13.13 10.12
CA TRP A 70 -11.86 13.23 11.35
C TRP A 70 -13.24 12.57 11.31
N SER A 71 -13.73 12.22 10.11
CA SER A 71 -15.08 11.69 9.95
C SER A 71 -15.19 10.21 10.33
N ARG A 72 -14.14 9.43 10.10
CA ARG A 72 -14.16 7.98 10.27
C ARG A 72 -14.23 7.55 11.73
N PHE A 73 -13.44 8.19 12.59
CA PHE A 73 -13.38 7.94 14.03
C PHE A 73 -13.60 9.25 14.77
N PRO A 74 -14.84 9.56 15.19
CA PRO A 74 -15.16 10.85 15.82
C PRO A 74 -14.25 11.15 17.01
N GLY A 75 -13.67 12.35 17.04
CA GLY A 75 -12.78 12.80 18.11
C GLY A 75 -11.33 12.30 18.01
N SER A 76 -11.00 11.49 17.00
CA SER A 76 -9.64 10.97 16.77
C SER A 76 -9.17 11.26 15.34
N TYR A 77 -7.89 11.57 15.17
CA TYR A 77 -7.28 11.75 13.87
C TYR A 77 -7.01 10.39 13.22
N TYR A 78 -7.61 10.14 12.08
CA TYR A 78 -7.42 8.95 11.26
C TYR A 78 -6.20 9.13 10.35
N THR A 79 -5.17 8.30 10.53
CA THR A 79 -3.93 8.39 9.72
C THR A 79 -4.08 7.84 8.31
N GLY A 80 -5.07 6.98 8.09
CA GLY A 80 -5.24 6.25 6.84
C GLY A 80 -4.36 5.01 6.74
N ASP A 81 -3.70 4.59 7.82
CA ASP A 81 -2.81 3.44 7.84
C ASP A 81 -3.41 2.28 8.66
N PHE A 82 -3.10 1.05 8.26
CA PHE A 82 -3.22 -0.13 9.09
C PHE A 82 -1.95 -0.36 9.89
N ALA A 83 -2.12 -0.82 11.12
CA ALA A 83 -1.03 -1.17 12.02
C ALA A 83 -1.38 -2.34 12.93
N VAL A 84 -0.36 -2.90 13.54
CA VAL A 84 -0.44 -3.78 14.69
C VAL A 84 0.34 -3.13 15.82
N ARG A 85 -0.16 -3.21 17.04
CA ARG A 85 0.61 -2.95 18.25
C ARG A 85 0.89 -4.30 18.91
N ASP A 86 2.16 -4.66 19.12
CA ASP A 86 2.54 -5.90 19.74
C ASP A 86 2.41 -5.87 21.28
N GLU A 87 2.74 -6.98 21.94
CA GLU A 87 2.66 -7.12 23.40
C GLU A 87 3.63 -6.21 24.14
N ASP A 88 4.77 -5.87 23.50
CA ASP A 88 5.77 -4.95 24.05
C ASP A 88 5.42 -3.48 23.78
N GLY A 89 4.37 -3.22 23.01
CA GLY A 89 3.86 -1.88 22.70
C GLY A 89 4.46 -1.24 21.44
N TYR A 90 5.27 -1.97 20.66
CA TYR A 90 5.80 -1.48 19.39
C TYR A 90 4.72 -1.43 18.31
N PHE A 91 4.77 -0.42 17.47
CA PHE A 91 3.87 -0.26 16.33
C PHE A 91 4.53 -0.79 15.05
N TRP A 92 3.79 -1.63 14.34
CA TRP A 92 4.15 -2.20 13.04
C TRP A 92 3.18 -1.69 12.00
N LEU A 93 3.66 -0.89 11.05
CA LEU A 93 2.83 -0.31 9.98
C LEU A 93 2.71 -1.31 8.84
N LEU A 94 1.47 -1.68 8.53
CA LEU A 94 1.15 -2.69 7.50
C LEU A 94 0.80 -2.08 6.14
N GLY A 95 0.89 -0.76 6.03
CA GLY A 95 0.56 -0.02 4.82
C GLY A 95 -0.74 0.78 4.94
N ARG A 96 -1.19 1.32 3.82
CA ARG A 96 -2.39 2.15 3.74
C ARG A 96 -3.65 1.30 3.92
N ALA A 97 -4.62 1.83 4.66
CA ALA A 97 -5.90 1.17 4.87
C ALA A 97 -6.76 1.07 3.59
N ASP A 98 -6.56 1.98 2.65
CA ASP A 98 -7.17 1.99 1.32
C ASP A 98 -6.41 1.09 0.30
N GLU A 99 -5.22 0.61 0.66
CA GLU A 99 -4.40 -0.30 -0.13
C GLU A 99 -4.40 -1.75 0.40
N VAL A 100 -5.10 -2.01 1.51
CA VAL A 100 -5.28 -3.38 2.03
C VAL A 100 -6.31 -4.12 1.18
N LEU A 101 -5.90 -5.25 0.65
CA LEU A 101 -6.73 -6.12 -0.18
C LEU A 101 -7.67 -6.96 0.68
N LYS A 102 -8.90 -7.13 0.20
CA LYS A 102 -9.89 -8.04 0.80
C LYS A 102 -10.05 -9.29 -0.07
N VAL A 103 -9.21 -10.28 0.17
CA VAL A 103 -9.16 -11.52 -0.62
C VAL A 103 -9.80 -12.65 0.17
N ALA A 104 -10.91 -13.20 -0.32
CA ALA A 104 -11.63 -14.31 0.31
C ALA A 104 -11.90 -14.11 1.81
N GLY A 105 -12.27 -12.89 2.22
CA GLY A 105 -12.55 -12.53 3.62
C GLY A 105 -11.34 -12.17 4.47
N HIS A 106 -10.11 -12.37 3.95
CA HIS A 106 -8.87 -11.98 4.63
C HIS A 106 -8.42 -10.58 4.19
N ARG A 107 -7.74 -9.89 5.10
CA ARG A 107 -7.10 -8.61 4.83
C ARG A 107 -5.59 -8.83 4.66
N ILE A 108 -5.06 -8.46 3.51
CA ILE A 108 -3.64 -8.62 3.17
C ILE A 108 -3.08 -7.25 2.79
N GLY A 109 -2.01 -6.83 3.45
CA GLY A 109 -1.31 -5.59 3.11
C GLY A 109 -0.61 -5.72 1.76
N THR A 110 -0.74 -4.71 0.89
CA THR A 110 0.01 -4.70 -0.37
C THR A 110 1.51 -4.68 -0.13
N ALA A 111 1.99 -3.97 0.91
CA ALA A 111 3.40 -3.92 1.27
C ALA A 111 3.98 -5.30 1.61
N GLU A 112 3.24 -6.14 2.34
CA GLU A 112 3.66 -7.50 2.67
C GLU A 112 3.86 -8.37 1.41
N LEU A 113 2.94 -8.22 0.44
CA LEU A 113 3.02 -8.92 -0.85
C LEU A 113 4.18 -8.40 -1.70
N GLU A 114 4.41 -7.08 -1.69
CA GLU A 114 5.50 -6.43 -2.41
C GLU A 114 6.85 -6.84 -1.85
N ASP A 115 7.02 -6.85 -0.53
CA ASP A 115 8.25 -7.29 0.16
C ASP A 115 8.54 -8.77 -0.12
N ALA A 116 7.51 -9.62 -0.06
CA ALA A 116 7.66 -11.02 -0.42
C ALA A 116 8.08 -11.18 -1.89
N ALA A 117 7.52 -10.40 -2.83
CA ALA A 117 7.92 -10.45 -4.23
C ALA A 117 9.37 -9.98 -4.43
N VAL A 118 9.78 -8.89 -3.77
CA VAL A 118 11.16 -8.35 -3.84
C VAL A 118 12.19 -9.29 -3.22
N SER A 119 11.80 -10.14 -2.27
CA SER A 119 12.68 -11.18 -1.73
C SER A 119 13.09 -12.25 -2.75
N HIS A 120 12.40 -12.32 -3.91
CA HIS A 120 12.76 -13.22 -5.00
C HIS A 120 14.02 -12.70 -5.75
N PRO A 121 15.03 -13.56 -6.04
CA PRO A 121 16.30 -13.14 -6.63
C PRO A 121 16.18 -12.38 -7.96
N ALA A 122 15.17 -12.69 -8.77
CA ALA A 122 14.94 -12.09 -10.08
C ALA A 122 14.27 -10.71 -10.04
N VAL A 123 13.69 -10.30 -8.90
CA VAL A 123 12.87 -9.10 -8.76
C VAL A 123 13.71 -7.92 -8.30
N ALA A 124 13.60 -6.79 -9.00
CA ALA A 124 14.17 -5.50 -8.60
C ALA A 124 13.17 -4.67 -7.81
N GLU A 125 11.94 -4.55 -8.32
CA GLU A 125 10.85 -3.80 -7.68
C GLU A 125 9.52 -4.53 -7.91
N ALA A 126 8.59 -4.37 -6.99
CA ALA A 126 7.24 -4.90 -7.09
C ALA A 126 6.21 -3.88 -6.65
N ALA A 127 5.01 -3.97 -7.22
CA ALA A 127 3.84 -3.24 -6.77
C ALA A 127 2.61 -4.14 -6.88
N VAL A 128 1.74 -4.07 -5.89
CA VAL A 128 0.52 -4.86 -5.82
C VAL A 128 -0.71 -3.96 -5.79
N VAL A 129 -1.72 -4.32 -6.55
CA VAL A 129 -3.03 -3.67 -6.49
C VAL A 129 -4.15 -4.71 -6.46
N GLY A 130 -5.28 -4.32 -5.89
CA GLY A 130 -6.52 -5.11 -5.94
C GLY A 130 -7.34 -4.77 -7.17
N LYS A 131 -7.91 -5.79 -7.79
CA LYS A 131 -8.94 -5.69 -8.82
C LYS A 131 -10.21 -6.34 -8.30
N LEU A 132 -11.35 -5.69 -8.45
CA LEU A 132 -12.63 -6.24 -8.01
C LEU A 132 -12.87 -7.61 -8.65
N ASP A 133 -13.21 -8.58 -7.82
CA ASP A 133 -13.55 -9.95 -8.19
C ASP A 133 -14.89 -10.35 -7.55
N ALA A 134 -15.79 -10.93 -8.36
CA ALA A 134 -17.15 -11.24 -7.92
C ALA A 134 -17.22 -12.36 -6.87
N VAL A 135 -16.20 -13.20 -6.77
CA VAL A 135 -16.16 -14.35 -5.85
C VAL A 135 -15.28 -14.09 -4.64
N LYS A 136 -14.08 -13.55 -4.89
CA LYS A 136 -13.06 -13.36 -3.85
C LYS A 136 -13.15 -11.99 -3.16
N GLY A 137 -13.96 -11.06 -3.69
CA GLY A 137 -13.97 -9.64 -3.33
C GLY A 137 -12.91 -8.86 -4.10
N GLU A 138 -11.65 -9.19 -3.93
CA GLU A 138 -10.54 -8.65 -4.74
C GLU A 138 -9.60 -9.77 -5.18
N SER A 139 -9.10 -9.66 -6.41
CA SER A 139 -7.98 -10.44 -6.95
C SER A 139 -6.67 -9.68 -6.74
N ILE A 140 -5.59 -10.41 -6.55
CA ILE A 140 -4.23 -9.86 -6.38
C ILE A 140 -3.59 -9.70 -7.75
N ILE A 141 -3.25 -8.48 -8.12
CA ILE A 141 -2.53 -8.16 -9.35
C ILE A 141 -1.13 -7.69 -8.99
N LEU A 142 -0.12 -8.44 -9.44
CA LEU A 142 1.29 -8.19 -9.16
C LEU A 142 1.98 -7.59 -10.38
N PHE A 143 2.57 -6.42 -10.21
CA PHE A 143 3.46 -5.77 -11.18
C PHE A 143 4.90 -5.90 -10.72
N VAL A 144 5.80 -6.32 -11.62
CA VAL A 144 7.19 -6.63 -11.30
C VAL A 144 8.14 -5.97 -12.30
N THR A 145 9.16 -5.32 -11.80
CA THR A 145 10.36 -4.95 -12.56
C THR A 145 11.46 -5.95 -12.26
N LEU A 146 12.03 -6.54 -13.29
CA LEU A 146 13.08 -7.54 -13.16
C LEU A 146 14.46 -6.91 -13.02
N LYS A 147 15.37 -7.62 -12.36
CA LYS A 147 16.78 -7.22 -12.31
C LYS A 147 17.43 -7.29 -13.68
N THR A 148 18.46 -6.49 -13.88
CA THR A 148 19.23 -6.48 -15.12
C THR A 148 19.75 -7.88 -15.49
N GLY A 149 19.54 -8.29 -16.74
CA GLY A 149 19.93 -9.60 -17.25
C GLY A 149 18.90 -10.71 -17.05
N VAL A 150 17.77 -10.44 -16.41
CA VAL A 150 16.63 -11.38 -16.27
C VAL A 150 15.57 -11.04 -17.31
N SER A 151 15.12 -12.05 -18.06
CA SER A 151 14.07 -11.87 -19.06
C SER A 151 12.71 -12.39 -18.59
N PRO A 152 11.61 -11.71 -18.94
CA PRO A 152 10.26 -12.19 -18.66
C PRO A 152 9.99 -13.55 -19.30
N SER A 153 9.34 -14.46 -18.56
CA SER A 153 8.88 -15.74 -19.09
C SER A 153 7.67 -16.26 -18.30
N SER A 154 6.91 -17.18 -18.89
CA SER A 154 5.80 -17.87 -18.20
C SER A 154 6.32 -18.67 -17.00
N GLY A 155 7.46 -19.34 -17.15
CA GLY A 155 8.08 -20.08 -16.06
C GLY A 155 8.44 -19.21 -14.86
N LEU A 156 8.91 -17.98 -15.10
CA LEU A 156 9.19 -17.01 -14.03
C LEU A 156 7.91 -16.52 -13.36
N LYS A 157 6.80 -16.34 -14.09
CA LYS A 157 5.50 -16.04 -13.47
C LYS A 157 5.09 -17.12 -12.49
N ASP A 158 5.15 -18.38 -12.90
CA ASP A 158 4.79 -19.52 -12.05
C ASP A 158 5.72 -19.64 -10.84
N GLU A 159 6.99 -19.31 -11.01
CA GLU A 159 7.98 -19.29 -9.94
C GLU A 159 7.66 -18.20 -8.89
N LEU A 160 7.33 -17.00 -9.34
CA LEU A 160 6.90 -15.88 -8.47
C LEU A 160 5.62 -16.22 -7.70
N VAL A 161 4.63 -16.80 -8.35
CA VAL A 161 3.40 -17.25 -7.68
C VAL A 161 3.71 -18.29 -6.61
N ARG A 162 4.54 -19.29 -6.89
CA ARG A 162 4.97 -20.29 -5.90
C ARG A 162 5.78 -19.67 -4.77
N HIS A 163 6.60 -18.67 -5.08
CA HIS A 163 7.41 -17.96 -4.09
C HIS A 163 6.52 -17.21 -3.09
N LEU A 164 5.57 -16.40 -3.55
CA LEU A 164 4.63 -15.68 -2.66
C LEU A 164 3.81 -16.65 -1.80
N ARG A 165 3.31 -17.74 -2.38
CA ARG A 165 2.59 -18.77 -1.64
C ARG A 165 3.43 -19.43 -0.55
N ARG A 166 4.74 -19.59 -0.77
CA ARG A 166 5.66 -20.16 0.23
C ARG A 166 5.98 -19.18 1.34
N VAL A 167 6.14 -17.89 1.01
CA VAL A 167 6.57 -16.85 1.97
C VAL A 167 5.41 -16.42 2.86
N ILE A 168 4.24 -16.15 2.27
CA ILE A 168 3.08 -15.61 2.99
C ILE A 168 2.02 -16.69 3.24
N GLY A 169 1.79 -17.54 2.26
CA GLY A 169 0.77 -18.59 2.32
C GLY A 169 -0.16 -18.62 1.10
N PRO A 170 -1.08 -19.61 1.03
CA PRO A 170 -1.94 -19.81 -0.16
C PRO A 170 -2.83 -18.64 -0.51
N ILE A 171 -3.22 -17.83 0.49
CA ILE A 171 -4.08 -16.66 0.31
C ILE A 171 -3.40 -15.56 -0.52
N ALA A 172 -2.07 -15.50 -0.50
CA ALA A 172 -1.24 -14.53 -1.22
C ALA A 172 -0.93 -14.96 -2.67
N THR A 173 -1.84 -15.70 -3.31
CA THR A 173 -1.66 -16.14 -4.69
C THR A 173 -2.06 -15.03 -5.66
N PRO A 174 -1.11 -14.43 -6.42
CA PRO A 174 -1.47 -13.49 -7.48
C PRO A 174 -2.33 -14.16 -8.55
N ASP A 175 -3.39 -13.50 -8.95
CA ASP A 175 -4.25 -13.93 -10.06
C ASP A 175 -3.64 -13.53 -11.41
N GLU A 176 -2.96 -12.38 -11.45
CA GLU A 176 -2.26 -11.89 -12.63
C GLU A 176 -0.87 -11.35 -12.25
N VAL A 177 0.13 -11.62 -13.10
CA VAL A 177 1.50 -11.10 -12.95
C VAL A 177 1.93 -10.39 -14.22
N TYR A 178 2.30 -9.13 -14.12
CA TYR A 178 2.77 -8.29 -15.23
C TYR A 178 4.23 -7.90 -15.03
N PHE A 179 5.04 -8.12 -16.06
CA PHE A 179 6.41 -7.63 -16.11
C PHE A 179 6.46 -6.27 -16.78
N LEU A 180 7.11 -5.30 -16.14
CA LEU A 180 7.27 -3.95 -16.61
C LEU A 180 8.76 -3.58 -16.68
N GLU A 181 9.11 -2.68 -17.59
CA GLU A 181 10.46 -2.10 -17.63
C GLU A 181 10.73 -1.23 -16.40
N SER A 182 9.70 -0.47 -15.96
CA SER A 182 9.75 0.33 -14.74
C SER A 182 8.35 0.48 -14.14
N LEU A 183 8.26 0.59 -12.82
CA LEU A 183 7.03 0.99 -12.16
C LEU A 183 6.77 2.49 -12.35
N PRO A 184 5.50 2.91 -12.56
CA PRO A 184 5.15 4.33 -12.61
C PRO A 184 5.39 4.96 -11.23
N LYS A 185 6.14 6.05 -11.19
CA LYS A 185 6.50 6.76 -9.96
C LYS A 185 6.21 8.24 -10.05
N THR A 186 5.91 8.85 -8.91
CA THR A 186 5.88 10.30 -8.76
C THR A 186 7.32 10.87 -8.79
N ARG A 187 7.48 12.19 -8.89
CA ARG A 187 8.80 12.86 -8.77
C ARG A 187 9.50 12.56 -7.44
N SER A 188 8.75 12.28 -6.39
CA SER A 188 9.31 11.88 -5.09
C SER A 188 9.66 10.38 -4.99
N GLY A 189 9.56 9.62 -6.08
CA GLY A 189 9.89 8.20 -6.14
C GLY A 189 8.80 7.24 -5.61
N LYS A 190 7.61 7.75 -5.25
CA LYS A 190 6.51 6.91 -4.78
C LYS A 190 5.79 6.22 -5.95
N THR A 191 5.56 4.92 -5.84
CA THR A 191 4.80 4.14 -6.82
C THR A 191 3.37 4.67 -6.97
N MET A 192 2.95 4.89 -8.23
CA MET A 192 1.62 5.41 -8.57
C MET A 192 0.61 4.27 -8.67
N ARG A 193 0.22 3.68 -7.54
CA ARG A 193 -0.71 2.53 -7.49
C ARG A 193 -2.06 2.81 -8.15
N ARG A 194 -2.51 4.08 -8.13
CA ARG A 194 -3.74 4.47 -8.82
C ARG A 194 -3.69 4.19 -10.33
N VAL A 195 -2.52 4.41 -10.96
CA VAL A 195 -2.29 4.09 -12.39
C VAL A 195 -2.34 2.60 -12.61
N LEU A 196 -1.62 1.83 -11.79
CA LEU A 196 -1.59 0.38 -11.86
C LEU A 196 -2.98 -0.23 -11.69
N LYS A 197 -3.77 0.28 -10.73
CA LYS A 197 -5.15 -0.15 -10.49
C LYS A 197 -6.08 0.15 -11.68
N ALA A 198 -5.95 1.33 -12.28
CA ALA A 198 -6.72 1.71 -13.47
C ALA A 198 -6.41 0.77 -14.65
N VAL A 199 -5.13 0.44 -14.88
CA VAL A 199 -4.70 -0.52 -15.91
C VAL A 199 -5.26 -1.91 -15.62
N ALA A 200 -5.09 -2.41 -14.40
CA ALA A 200 -5.56 -3.75 -14.01
C ALA A 200 -7.08 -3.90 -14.15
N SER A 201 -7.83 -2.82 -13.90
CA SER A 201 -9.29 -2.79 -13.99
C SER A 201 -9.82 -2.53 -15.41
N GLY A 202 -8.94 -2.23 -16.38
CA GLY A 202 -9.35 -1.83 -17.74
C GLY A 202 -10.12 -0.51 -17.77
N GLN A 203 -10.06 0.27 -16.69
CA GLN A 203 -10.74 1.55 -16.54
C GLN A 203 -9.85 2.69 -17.03
N GLY A 204 -10.47 3.74 -17.59
CA GLY A 204 -9.78 5.01 -17.81
C GLY A 204 -9.39 5.68 -16.49
N PHE A 205 -8.53 6.67 -16.56
CA PHE A 205 -7.97 7.35 -15.37
C PHE A 205 -8.96 8.05 -14.44
N GLY A 206 -10.22 8.11 -14.74
CA GLY A 206 -11.14 8.97 -14.00
C GLY A 206 -10.70 10.45 -14.02
N ASP A 207 -11.27 11.25 -13.15
CA ASP A 207 -10.98 12.67 -13.06
C ASP A 207 -9.53 12.93 -12.60
N LEU A 208 -8.70 13.47 -13.48
CA LEU A 208 -7.30 13.86 -13.23
C LEU A 208 -7.17 15.28 -12.66
N THR A 209 -8.29 15.99 -12.50
CA THR A 209 -8.28 17.39 -12.02
C THR A 209 -7.79 17.57 -10.59
N THR A 210 -7.64 16.47 -9.84
CA THR A 210 -7.09 16.49 -8.47
C THR A 210 -5.56 16.44 -8.42
N LEU A 211 -4.87 16.37 -9.56
CA LEU A 211 -3.42 16.44 -9.64
C LEU A 211 -3.03 17.90 -9.90
N GLU A 212 -2.47 18.53 -8.89
CA GLU A 212 -2.06 19.94 -8.90
C GLU A 212 -0.90 20.27 -9.84
N ASP A 213 -0.32 19.28 -10.54
CA ASP A 213 0.83 19.47 -11.44
C ASP A 213 0.59 18.79 -12.80
N GLU A 214 0.53 19.59 -13.88
CA GLU A 214 0.39 19.11 -15.26
C GLU A 214 1.49 18.10 -15.68
N ALA A 215 2.69 18.23 -15.14
CA ALA A 215 3.78 17.30 -15.42
C ALA A 215 3.51 15.90 -14.83
N SER A 216 2.90 15.83 -13.64
CA SER A 216 2.49 14.55 -13.03
C SER A 216 1.36 13.88 -13.81
N VAL A 217 0.47 14.66 -14.42
CA VAL A 217 -0.59 14.16 -15.32
C VAL A 217 0.02 13.53 -16.57
N GLU A 218 1.02 14.20 -17.17
CA GLU A 218 1.66 13.72 -18.39
C GLU A 218 2.49 12.45 -18.15
N GLU A 219 3.22 12.37 -17.04
CA GLU A 219 3.94 11.17 -16.61
C GLU A 219 2.97 9.99 -16.37
N MET A 220 1.83 10.29 -15.75
CA MET A 220 0.79 9.30 -15.51
C MET A 220 0.18 8.76 -16.80
N LYS A 221 -0.11 9.64 -17.78
CA LYS A 221 -0.62 9.23 -19.10
C LYS A 221 0.38 8.33 -19.84
N LYS A 222 1.66 8.72 -19.85
CA LYS A 222 2.73 7.92 -20.47
C LYS A 222 2.88 6.54 -19.83
N ALA A 223 2.86 6.49 -18.49
CA ALA A 223 2.91 5.23 -17.76
C ALA A 223 1.72 4.32 -18.09
N TYR A 224 0.51 4.88 -18.12
CA TYR A 224 -0.70 4.14 -18.49
C TYR A 224 -0.62 3.56 -19.90
N GLU A 225 -0.28 4.36 -20.89
CA GLU A 225 -0.18 3.88 -22.28
C GLU A 225 0.88 2.79 -22.43
N SER A 226 2.01 2.88 -21.73
CA SER A 226 3.03 1.84 -21.72
C SER A 226 2.54 0.54 -21.08
N LEU A 227 1.84 0.65 -19.95
CA LEU A 227 1.26 -0.47 -19.22
C LEU A 227 0.14 -1.15 -20.02
N LYS A 228 -0.72 -0.37 -20.67
CA LYS A 228 -1.80 -0.88 -21.52
C LYS A 228 -1.26 -1.67 -22.71
N ARG A 229 -0.17 -1.22 -23.33
CA ARG A 229 0.53 -1.97 -24.38
C ARG A 229 1.10 -3.28 -23.84
N ALA A 230 1.77 -3.26 -22.68
CA ALA A 230 2.33 -4.45 -22.06
C ALA A 230 1.25 -5.46 -21.64
N SER A 231 0.07 -5.01 -21.18
CA SER A 231 -1.05 -5.87 -20.81
C SER A 231 -1.83 -6.40 -22.03
N GLY A 232 -1.89 -5.64 -23.14
CA GLY A 232 -2.51 -6.07 -24.40
C GLY A 232 -1.74 -7.20 -25.08
N THR A 233 -0.42 -7.18 -25.03
CA THR A 233 0.43 -8.27 -25.55
C THR A 233 0.40 -9.55 -24.72
N ALA A 234 -0.09 -9.50 -23.48
CA ALA A 234 -0.21 -10.69 -22.62
C ALA A 234 -1.51 -11.50 -22.85
N LYS A 235 -2.48 -10.97 -23.60
CA LYS A 235 -3.75 -11.65 -23.91
C LYS A 235 -3.75 -12.40 -25.23
N ASP A 236 -2.73 -12.21 -26.09
CA ASP A 236 -2.66 -12.81 -27.44
C ASP A 236 -1.60 -13.93 -27.56
N ASN A 237 -1.17 -14.54 -26.44
CA ASN A 237 -0.30 -15.72 -26.43
C ASN A 237 -0.84 -16.85 -25.55
#